data_db9579fca5c812d0881d40d367031034
#
_entry.id   db9579fca5c812d0881d40d367031034
#
_cell.length_a   1.000
_cell.length_b   1.000
_cell.length_c   1.000
_cell.angle_alpha   90.00
_cell.angle_beta   90.00
_cell.angle_gamma   90.00
#
_symmetry.space_group_name_H-M   'P 1'
#
loop_
_entity.id
_entity.type
_entity.pdbx_description
1 polymer ?
#
loop_
_entity_poly.entity_id
_entity_poly.type
_entity_poly.pdbx_seq_one_letter_code
_entity_poly.pdbx_strand_id
1 'polypeptide(L)'
;MCQSYKVPCTCDQNTAEIFFGKCVLNETAIEEIYCPRCSQDTDTAVVSRVEDNGWVLELNMDVVRQYAGSMGISAEEVTADWVFDQGYATWVGITPDDTRRRNQEREEIQKLAKTDILAYYEAMKAWGLSREQRFTDEGWRKMTGRQR
;
A
#
# COMPACT_ATOMS: atom_id res chain seq x y z
N MET A 1 -3.37 -16.45 -4.48
CA MET A 1 -3.63 -15.32 -3.57
C MET A 1 -2.49 -14.31 -3.68
N CYS A 2 -2.82 -13.06 -3.92
CA CYS A 2 -1.80 -12.02 -4.04
C CYS A 2 -1.20 -11.71 -2.66
N GLN A 3 0.11 -11.55 -2.62
CA GLN A 3 0.83 -11.34 -1.37
C GLN A 3 1.04 -9.86 -1.10
N SER A 4 1.21 -9.54 0.16
CA SER A 4 1.68 -8.23 0.59
C SER A 4 3.10 -8.35 1.16
N TYR A 5 3.86 -7.27 1.05
CA TYR A 5 5.22 -7.19 1.57
C TYR A 5 5.40 -5.93 2.39
N LYS A 6 6.15 -6.04 3.47
CA LYS A 6 6.55 -4.88 4.26
C LYS A 6 7.94 -4.45 3.84
N VAL A 7 8.06 -3.21 3.42
CA VAL A 7 9.32 -2.64 2.96
C VAL A 7 9.68 -1.46 3.86
N PRO A 8 10.84 -1.49 4.51
CA PRO A 8 11.26 -0.36 5.35
C PRO A 8 11.70 0.83 4.49
N CYS A 9 11.44 2.03 4.97
CA CYS A 9 12.01 3.24 4.40
C CYS A 9 13.53 3.25 4.57
N THR A 10 14.23 4.01 3.75
CA THR A 10 15.68 4.20 3.83
C THR A 10 16.16 4.63 5.21
N CYS A 11 15.32 5.30 6.01
CA CYS A 11 15.65 5.71 7.38
C CYS A 11 15.43 4.60 8.42
N ASP A 12 14.87 3.45 8.05
CA ASP A 12 14.52 2.31 8.91
C ASP A 12 13.51 2.62 10.03
N GLN A 13 12.90 3.79 10.03
CA GLN A 13 11.95 4.20 11.07
C GLN A 13 10.50 3.95 10.69
N ASN A 14 10.20 4.00 9.41
CA ASN A 14 8.86 3.82 8.89
C ASN A 14 8.84 2.71 7.85
N THR A 15 7.71 2.04 7.74
CA THR A 15 7.55 0.89 6.86
C THR A 15 6.31 1.09 6.00
N ALA A 16 6.37 0.68 4.75
CA ALA A 16 5.18 0.60 3.91
C ALA A 16 4.80 -0.86 3.69
N GLU A 17 3.52 -1.12 3.65
CA GLU A 17 2.99 -2.40 3.25
C GLU A 17 2.51 -2.29 1.80
N ILE A 18 3.09 -3.12 0.93
CA ILE A 18 2.84 -3.08 -0.51
C ILE A 18 1.97 -4.26 -0.90
N PHE A 19 0.93 -3.98 -1.66
CA PHE A 19 -0.03 -4.97 -2.14
C PHE A 19 0.11 -5.10 -3.66
N PHE A 20 0.34 -6.34 -4.14
CA PHE A 20 0.44 -6.63 -5.56
C PHE A 20 -0.90 -7.17 -6.07
N GLY A 21 -1.71 -6.28 -6.64
CA GLY A 21 -3.00 -6.67 -7.23
C GLY A 21 -2.82 -7.52 -8.48
N LYS A 22 -3.79 -8.39 -8.73
CA LYS A 22 -3.82 -9.29 -9.90
C LYS A 22 -2.63 -10.25 -9.99
N CYS A 23 -1.77 -10.28 -8.99
CA CYS A 23 -0.63 -11.22 -8.86
C CYS A 23 0.35 -11.20 -10.05
N VAL A 24 0.51 -10.05 -10.70
CA VAL A 24 1.43 -9.89 -11.84
C VAL A 24 2.83 -9.51 -11.37
N LEU A 25 2.93 -8.45 -10.55
CA LEU A 25 4.20 -7.98 -10.01
C LEU A 25 4.52 -8.65 -8.67
N ASN A 26 5.77 -8.60 -8.28
CA ASN A 26 6.25 -9.11 -7.00
C ASN A 26 7.27 -8.14 -6.40
N GLU A 27 7.89 -8.54 -5.27
CA GLU A 27 8.84 -7.71 -4.54
C GLU A 27 10.02 -7.21 -5.36
N THR A 28 10.40 -7.92 -6.42
CA THR A 28 11.52 -7.51 -7.28
C THR A 28 11.22 -6.23 -8.06
N ALA A 29 9.94 -5.87 -8.20
CA ALA A 29 9.52 -4.63 -8.85
C ALA A 29 9.74 -3.39 -7.97
N ILE A 30 10.03 -3.57 -6.69
CA ILE A 30 10.23 -2.47 -5.76
C ILE A 30 11.72 -2.16 -5.66
N GLU A 31 12.09 -0.95 -6.04
CA GLU A 31 13.47 -0.48 -5.90
C GLU A 31 13.70 0.12 -4.52
N GLU A 32 12.87 1.08 -4.12
CA GLU A 32 13.04 1.77 -2.86
C GLU A 32 11.76 2.46 -2.41
N ILE A 33 11.67 2.78 -1.13
CA ILE A 33 10.56 3.50 -0.54
C ILE A 33 11.09 4.67 0.29
N TYR A 34 10.38 5.80 0.24
CA TYR A 34 10.73 6.99 1.01
C TYR A 34 9.52 7.44 1.82
N CYS A 35 9.65 7.51 3.15
CA CYS A 35 8.61 8.06 4.02
C CYS A 35 8.47 9.58 3.82
N PRO A 36 7.44 10.24 4.37
CA PRO A 36 7.25 11.68 4.16
C PRO A 36 8.45 12.55 4.55
N ARG A 37 9.24 12.09 5.52
CA ARG A 37 10.46 12.79 5.91
C ARG A 37 11.58 12.63 4.89
N CYS A 38 11.78 11.41 4.38
CA CYS A 38 12.87 11.11 3.44
C CYS A 38 12.54 11.54 2.01
N SER A 39 11.25 11.71 1.70
CA SER A 39 10.80 12.06 0.35
C SER A 39 10.93 13.54 0.01
N GLN A 40 11.23 14.40 0.99
CA GLN A 40 11.24 15.85 0.79
C GLN A 40 12.22 16.30 -0.30
N ASP A 41 13.34 15.61 -0.43
CA ASP A 41 14.37 15.93 -1.42
C ASP A 41 14.29 15.02 -2.66
N THR A 42 13.20 14.29 -2.82
CA THR A 42 13.04 13.32 -3.91
C THR A 42 12.22 13.94 -5.05
N ASP A 43 12.77 13.88 -6.25
CA ASP A 43 12.05 14.32 -7.45
C ASP A 43 10.98 13.29 -7.83
N THR A 44 9.72 13.69 -7.80
CA THR A 44 8.57 12.83 -8.13
C THR A 44 8.15 12.90 -9.59
N ALA A 45 8.78 13.76 -10.39
CA ALA A 45 8.48 13.90 -11.82
C ALA A 45 9.11 12.79 -12.69
N VAL A 46 9.66 11.75 -12.08
CA VAL A 46 10.32 10.64 -12.77
C VAL A 46 9.31 9.50 -12.98
N VAL A 47 9.34 8.87 -14.16
CA VAL A 47 8.40 7.80 -14.52
C VAL A 47 8.45 6.58 -13.60
N SER A 48 9.57 6.37 -12.91
CA SER A 48 9.76 5.24 -11.96
C SER A 48 9.21 5.51 -10.58
N ARG A 49 8.74 6.72 -10.30
CA ARG A 49 8.29 7.12 -8.97
C ARG A 49 6.83 7.51 -8.96
N VAL A 50 6.15 7.16 -7.88
CA VAL A 50 4.78 7.58 -7.61
C VAL A 50 4.69 8.08 -6.18
N GLU A 51 3.98 9.18 -5.99
CA GLU A 51 3.80 9.80 -4.68
C GLU A 51 2.39 9.56 -4.18
N ASP A 52 2.24 9.29 -2.89
CA ASP A 52 0.95 9.11 -2.25
C ASP A 52 1.06 9.54 -0.78
N ASN A 53 0.31 10.56 -0.41
CA ASN A 53 0.21 11.07 0.96
C ASN A 53 1.58 11.36 1.60
N GLY A 54 2.49 11.94 0.80
CA GLY A 54 3.85 12.27 1.24
C GLY A 54 4.86 11.14 1.13
N TRP A 55 4.41 9.92 0.91
CA TRP A 55 5.29 8.78 0.64
C TRP A 55 5.64 8.71 -0.84
N VAL A 56 6.84 8.27 -1.16
CA VAL A 56 7.28 8.04 -2.55
C VAL A 56 7.73 6.59 -2.68
N LEU A 57 7.19 5.92 -3.68
CA LEU A 57 7.62 4.57 -4.06
C LEU A 57 8.38 4.65 -5.37
N GLU A 58 9.57 4.07 -5.39
CA GLU A 58 10.37 3.91 -6.60
C GLU A 58 10.30 2.47 -7.07
N LEU A 59 9.84 2.29 -8.31
CA LEU A 59 9.77 0.98 -8.93
C LEU A 59 11.02 0.70 -9.75
N ASN A 60 11.41 -0.58 -9.79
CA ASN A 60 12.45 -1.04 -10.72
C ASN A 60 11.79 -1.18 -12.10
N MET A 61 11.97 -0.17 -12.94
CA MET A 61 11.32 -0.12 -14.23
C MET A 61 11.78 -1.22 -15.19
N ASP A 62 12.98 -1.74 -15.03
CA ASP A 62 13.44 -2.87 -15.83
C ASP A 62 12.57 -4.12 -15.58
N VAL A 63 12.25 -4.38 -14.30
CA VAL A 63 11.36 -5.47 -13.90
C VAL A 63 9.94 -5.18 -14.36
N VAL A 64 9.44 -3.98 -14.11
CA VAL A 64 8.06 -3.59 -14.48
C VAL A 64 7.83 -3.74 -15.99
N ARG A 65 8.79 -3.32 -16.80
CA ARG A 65 8.69 -3.43 -18.25
C ARG A 65 8.66 -4.88 -18.75
N GLN A 66 9.33 -5.79 -18.04
CA GLN A 66 9.26 -7.22 -18.37
C GLN A 66 7.84 -7.77 -18.23
N TYR A 67 7.05 -7.22 -17.31
CA TYR A 67 5.67 -7.65 -17.06
C TYR A 67 4.62 -6.79 -17.78
N ALA A 68 5.05 -5.80 -18.55
CA ALA A 68 4.12 -4.88 -19.23
C ALA A 68 3.11 -5.63 -20.13
N GLY A 69 3.55 -6.65 -20.85
CA GLY A 69 2.66 -7.46 -21.67
C GLY A 69 1.56 -8.14 -20.86
N SER A 70 1.90 -8.65 -19.68
CA SER A 70 0.93 -9.26 -18.77
C SER A 70 -0.05 -8.25 -18.17
N MET A 71 0.34 -6.98 -18.13
CA MET A 71 -0.52 -5.89 -17.66
C MET A 71 -1.33 -5.25 -18.79
N GLY A 72 -1.11 -5.66 -20.03
CA GLY A 72 -1.84 -5.13 -21.19
C GLY A 72 -1.41 -3.73 -21.62
N ILE A 73 -0.15 -3.36 -21.37
CA ILE A 73 0.40 -2.07 -21.75
C ILE A 73 1.75 -2.25 -22.45
N SER A 74 2.11 -1.29 -23.30
CA SER A 74 3.43 -1.24 -23.92
C SER A 74 4.51 -0.95 -22.90
N ALA A 75 5.66 -1.62 -22.99
CA ALA A 75 6.78 -1.38 -22.10
C ALA A 75 7.28 0.07 -22.13
N GLU A 76 7.08 0.75 -23.24
CA GLU A 76 7.48 2.16 -23.41
C GLU A 76 6.53 3.14 -22.72
N GLU A 77 5.27 2.73 -22.51
CA GLU A 77 4.21 3.58 -21.97
C GLU A 77 4.00 3.41 -20.47
N VAL A 78 4.50 2.31 -19.88
CA VAL A 78 4.26 2.02 -18.47
C VAL A 78 4.99 3.01 -17.57
N THR A 79 4.24 3.52 -16.57
CA THR A 79 4.79 4.41 -15.54
C THR A 79 4.40 3.90 -14.15
N ALA A 80 5.11 4.37 -13.13
CA ALA A 80 4.77 4.03 -11.75
C ALA A 80 3.36 4.50 -11.39
N ASP A 81 2.96 5.68 -11.83
CA ASP A 81 1.58 6.18 -11.64
C ASP A 81 0.55 5.25 -12.25
N TRP A 82 0.77 4.80 -13.46
CA TRP A 82 -0.14 3.88 -14.14
C TRP A 82 -0.23 2.55 -13.38
N VAL A 83 0.91 2.02 -12.95
CA VAL A 83 0.95 0.75 -12.18
C VAL A 83 0.14 0.88 -10.89
N PHE A 84 0.27 2.00 -10.18
CA PHE A 84 -0.51 2.27 -8.98
C PHE A 84 -2.00 2.40 -9.30
N ASP A 85 -2.36 3.25 -10.27
CA ASP A 85 -3.75 3.54 -10.61
C ASP A 85 -4.51 2.29 -11.07
N GLN A 86 -3.83 1.38 -11.76
CA GLN A 86 -4.43 0.13 -12.20
C GLN A 86 -4.47 -0.95 -11.11
N GLY A 87 -3.86 -0.69 -9.96
CA GLY A 87 -3.89 -1.60 -8.82
C GLY A 87 -2.88 -2.73 -8.86
N TYR A 88 -1.89 -2.70 -9.73
CA TYR A 88 -0.86 -3.74 -9.81
C TYR A 88 0.14 -3.68 -8.66
N ALA A 89 0.43 -2.50 -8.15
CA ALA A 89 1.23 -2.30 -6.95
C ALA A 89 0.71 -1.06 -6.21
N THR A 90 0.19 -1.28 -5.02
CA THR A 90 -0.34 -0.22 -4.16
C THR A 90 0.25 -0.37 -2.78
N TRP A 91 0.18 0.67 -1.95
CA TRP A 91 0.79 0.60 -0.62
C TRP A 91 0.07 1.50 0.37
N VAL A 92 0.35 1.23 1.66
CA VAL A 92 -0.02 2.08 2.78
C VAL A 92 1.21 2.24 3.66
N GLY A 93 1.55 3.47 3.99
CA GLY A 93 2.65 3.75 4.93
C GLY A 93 2.22 3.46 6.37
N ILE A 94 3.12 2.86 7.14
CA ILE A 94 2.87 2.47 8.52
C ILE A 94 3.92 3.12 9.41
N THR A 95 3.48 3.89 10.38
CA THR A 95 4.35 4.43 11.43
C THR A 95 4.28 3.54 12.67
N PRO A 96 5.26 3.64 13.59
CA PRO A 96 5.19 2.90 14.86
C PRO A 96 3.92 3.21 15.66
N ASP A 97 3.44 4.45 15.63
CA ASP A 97 2.21 4.84 16.32
C ASP A 97 0.98 4.18 15.70
N ASP A 98 0.92 4.10 14.38
CA ASP A 98 -0.15 3.40 13.66
C ASP A 98 -0.20 1.92 14.06
N THR A 99 0.96 1.28 14.13
CA THR A 99 1.06 -0.13 14.53
C THR A 99 0.55 -0.34 15.94
N ARG A 100 0.94 0.51 16.88
CA ARG A 100 0.46 0.44 18.27
C ARG A 100 -1.04 0.63 18.36
N ARG A 101 -1.57 1.62 17.67
CA ARG A 101 -3.02 1.90 17.66
C ARG A 101 -3.81 0.73 17.08
N ARG A 102 -3.36 0.16 15.98
CA ARG A 102 -4.00 -0.99 15.35
C ARG A 102 -4.01 -2.19 16.27
N ASN A 103 -2.90 -2.47 16.94
CA ASN A 103 -2.80 -3.59 17.88
C ASN A 103 -3.72 -3.41 19.08
N GLN A 104 -3.82 -2.21 19.63
CA GLN A 104 -4.71 -1.90 20.74
C GLN A 104 -6.17 -2.08 20.35
N GLU A 105 -6.59 -1.53 19.21
CA GLU A 105 -7.96 -1.68 18.70
C GLU A 105 -8.30 -3.14 18.47
N ARG A 106 -7.38 -3.89 17.91
CA ARG A 106 -7.56 -5.32 17.64
C ARG A 106 -7.70 -6.15 18.92
N GLU A 107 -6.89 -5.87 19.93
CA GLU A 107 -6.97 -6.55 21.22
C GLU A 107 -8.31 -6.31 21.90
N GLU A 108 -8.83 -5.09 21.88
CA GLU A 108 -10.13 -4.76 22.43
C GLU A 108 -11.24 -5.57 21.74
N ILE A 109 -11.19 -5.70 20.44
CA ILE A 109 -12.17 -6.47 19.69
C ILE A 109 -12.02 -7.97 19.97
N GLN A 110 -10.81 -8.48 20.08
CA GLN A 110 -10.55 -9.89 20.35
C GLN A 110 -11.10 -10.36 21.70
N LYS A 111 -11.22 -9.46 22.68
CA LYS A 111 -11.84 -9.78 23.98
C LYS A 111 -13.30 -10.20 23.82
N LEU A 112 -14.01 -9.67 22.83
CA LEU A 112 -15.40 -10.00 22.57
C LEU A 112 -15.57 -11.45 22.10
N ALA A 113 -14.58 -12.02 21.43
CA ALA A 113 -14.66 -13.39 20.94
C ALA A 113 -14.87 -14.43 22.06
N LYS A 114 -14.46 -14.10 23.29
CA LYS A 114 -14.58 -14.98 24.46
C LYS A 114 -15.94 -14.88 25.13
N THR A 115 -16.68 -13.80 24.94
CA THR A 115 -17.95 -13.51 25.62
C THR A 115 -19.14 -13.47 24.68
N ASP A 116 -18.99 -12.93 23.48
CA ASP A 116 -20.06 -12.79 22.48
C ASP A 116 -19.47 -12.84 21.08
N ILE A 117 -19.55 -13.99 20.44
CA ILE A 117 -18.96 -14.23 19.11
C ILE A 117 -19.64 -13.40 18.02
N LEU A 118 -20.93 -13.13 18.14
CA LEU A 118 -21.65 -12.31 17.17
C LEU A 118 -21.22 -10.85 17.27
N ALA A 119 -21.07 -10.32 18.48
CA ALA A 119 -20.55 -8.99 18.71
C ALA A 119 -19.12 -8.85 18.19
N TYR A 120 -18.31 -9.90 18.32
CA TYR A 120 -16.96 -9.94 17.77
C TYR A 120 -16.97 -9.78 16.25
N TYR A 121 -17.79 -10.54 15.54
CA TYR A 121 -17.85 -10.43 14.07
C TYR A 121 -18.35 -9.07 13.60
N GLU A 122 -19.35 -8.52 14.28
CA GLU A 122 -19.85 -7.18 13.96
C GLU A 122 -18.80 -6.10 14.21
N ALA A 123 -18.06 -6.21 15.33
CA ALA A 123 -17.00 -5.27 15.67
C ALA A 123 -15.83 -5.34 14.67
N MET A 124 -15.46 -6.54 14.22
CA MET A 124 -14.41 -6.72 13.21
C MET A 124 -14.81 -6.11 11.88
N LYS A 125 -16.05 -6.29 11.48
CA LYS A 125 -16.58 -5.70 10.25
C LYS A 125 -16.58 -4.16 10.33
N ALA A 126 -17.08 -3.61 11.43
CA ALA A 126 -17.10 -2.17 11.65
C ALA A 126 -15.69 -1.59 11.69
N TRP A 127 -14.74 -2.29 12.28
CA TRP A 127 -13.35 -1.89 12.34
C TRP A 127 -12.72 -1.82 10.94
N GLY A 128 -12.98 -2.83 10.09
CA GLY A 128 -12.51 -2.83 8.71
C GLY A 128 -13.03 -1.63 7.92
N LEU A 129 -14.33 -1.35 8.04
CA LEU A 129 -14.95 -0.20 7.36
C LEU A 129 -14.42 1.13 7.88
N SER A 130 -14.21 1.27 9.19
CA SER A 130 -13.65 2.49 9.78
C SER A 130 -12.20 2.73 9.36
N ARG A 131 -11.43 1.67 9.10
CA ARG A 131 -10.07 1.80 8.59
C ARG A 131 -10.05 2.34 7.17
N GLU A 132 -10.94 1.87 6.30
CA GLU A 132 -11.08 2.40 4.94
C GLU A 132 -11.42 3.89 4.97
N GLN A 133 -12.36 4.28 5.83
CA GLN A 133 -12.73 5.67 5.99
C GLN A 133 -11.56 6.50 6.51
N ARG A 134 -10.80 5.97 7.43
CA ARG A 134 -9.61 6.63 7.99
C ARG A 134 -8.58 6.89 6.91
N PHE A 135 -8.29 5.92 6.03
CA PHE A 135 -7.35 6.12 4.93
C PHE A 135 -7.82 7.22 3.98
N THR A 136 -9.13 7.28 3.69
CA THR A 136 -9.70 8.35 2.89
C THR A 136 -9.53 9.71 3.58
N ASP A 137 -9.80 9.78 4.87
CA ASP A 137 -9.69 11.02 5.66
C ASP A 137 -8.24 11.49 5.78
N GLU A 138 -7.29 10.56 5.84
CA GLU A 138 -5.85 10.86 5.86
C GLU A 138 -5.32 11.33 4.50
N GLY A 139 -6.10 11.21 3.44
CA GLY A 139 -5.73 11.69 2.10
C GLY A 139 -5.02 10.68 1.22
N TRP A 140 -5.09 9.39 1.54
CA TRP A 140 -4.51 8.36 0.71
C TRP A 140 -5.17 8.30 -0.66
N ARG A 141 -4.34 8.18 -1.69
CA ARG A 141 -4.77 8.14 -3.08
C ARG A 141 -5.58 6.88 -3.38
N LYS A 142 -6.69 7.06 -4.10
CA LYS A 142 -7.51 5.93 -4.54
C LYS A 142 -7.06 5.45 -5.90
N MET A 143 -7.01 4.13 -6.05
CA MET A 143 -6.77 3.50 -7.34
C MET A 143 -7.95 3.74 -8.27
N THR A 144 -7.70 4.25 -9.48
CA THR A 144 -8.75 4.56 -10.44
C THR A 144 -9.09 3.38 -11.35
N GLY A 145 -8.12 2.50 -11.62
CA GLY A 145 -8.31 1.35 -12.51
C GLY A 145 -8.79 0.07 -11.85
N ARG A 146 -9.09 0.09 -10.54
CA ARG A 146 -9.52 -1.09 -9.81
C ARG A 146 -10.97 -1.42 -10.13
N GLN A 147 -11.20 -2.58 -10.70
CA GLN A 147 -12.54 -3.15 -10.84
C GLN A 147 -12.89 -3.89 -9.53
N ARG A 148 -14.03 -3.58 -9.01
CA ARG A 148 -14.59 -4.25 -7.82
C ARG A 148 -15.37 -5.50 -8.23
#